data_e52265508c68d8612a488c85bd37116b
#
_entry.id   e52265508c68d8612a488c85bd37116b
#
_cell.length_a   1.000
_cell.length_b   1.000
_cell.length_c   1.000
_cell.angle_alpha   90.00
_cell.angle_beta   90.00
_cell.angle_gamma   90.00
#
_symmetry.space_group_name_H-M   'P 1'
#
loop_
_entity.id
_entity.type
_entity.pdbx_description
1 polymer ?
#
loop_
_entity_poly.entity_id
_entity_poly.type
_entity_poly.pdbx_seq_one_letter_code
_entity_poly.pdbx_strand_id
1 'polypeptide(L)'
;MANPDVGIIMGSRSDWGVMENAAQTLDELGIAYEAKVVSAHRTPDRLYEYAKSARDRGLKAIIAGAGGAAHLPGMAAAMTPVPVLGVPVDATVLQGVDALMSIVQMPKGVPVATFAVGKPGAVNAALFAAAMLANDDVATRAALDNYRNAQSSGVPVNPFD
;
A
#
# COMPACT_ATOMS: atom_id res chain seq x y z
N MET A 1 2.28 -21.35 8.67
CA MET A 1 2.69 -20.03 8.17
C MET A 1 1.87 -19.00 8.91
N ALA A 2 2.47 -17.89 9.34
CA ALA A 2 1.71 -16.81 9.99
C ALA A 2 0.70 -16.24 8.99
N ASN A 3 -0.50 -15.86 9.49
CA ASN A 3 -1.46 -15.15 8.65
C ASN A 3 -0.86 -13.78 8.26
N PRO A 4 -1.06 -13.31 7.03
CA PRO A 4 -0.57 -12.00 6.61
C PRO A 4 -1.30 -10.88 7.38
N ASP A 5 -0.56 -9.87 7.85
CA ASP A 5 -1.11 -8.66 8.44
C ASP A 5 -1.46 -7.61 7.38
N VAL A 6 -0.74 -7.62 6.26
CA VAL A 6 -0.90 -6.65 5.18
C VAL A 6 -1.18 -7.36 3.86
N GLY A 7 -2.20 -6.89 3.14
CA GLY A 7 -2.45 -7.31 1.76
C GLY A 7 -1.89 -6.29 0.77
N ILE A 8 -1.10 -6.72 -0.21
CA ILE A 8 -0.70 -5.90 -1.35
C ILE A 8 -1.53 -6.35 -2.55
N ILE A 9 -2.34 -5.46 -3.11
CA ILE A 9 -3.12 -5.74 -4.30
C ILE A 9 -2.81 -4.75 -5.42
N MET A 10 -2.91 -5.20 -6.66
CA MET A 10 -2.64 -4.38 -7.84
C MET A 10 -3.51 -4.77 -9.02
N GLY A 11 -3.77 -3.83 -9.91
CA GLY A 11 -4.65 -4.03 -11.07
C GLY A 11 -4.06 -4.92 -12.16
N SER A 12 -2.74 -5.00 -12.25
CA SER A 12 -2.01 -5.75 -13.27
C SER A 12 -0.67 -6.22 -12.74
N ARG A 13 -0.13 -7.29 -13.36
CA ARG A 13 1.24 -7.74 -13.11
C ARG A 13 2.28 -6.65 -13.46
N SER A 14 1.97 -5.77 -14.41
CA SER A 14 2.84 -4.65 -14.78
C SER A 14 3.06 -3.65 -13.65
N ASP A 15 2.13 -3.58 -12.67
CA ASP A 15 2.25 -2.68 -11.54
C ASP A 15 3.24 -3.18 -10.48
N TRP A 16 3.68 -4.45 -10.60
CA TRP A 16 4.60 -5.06 -9.63
C TRP A 16 5.92 -4.32 -9.51
N GLY A 17 6.47 -3.78 -10.60
CA GLY A 17 7.72 -3.00 -10.56
C GLY A 17 7.65 -1.77 -9.62
N VAL A 18 6.45 -1.28 -9.33
CA VAL A 18 6.20 -0.24 -8.30
C VAL A 18 5.88 -0.91 -6.96
N MET A 19 4.97 -1.88 -6.94
CA MET A 19 4.41 -2.45 -5.72
C MET A 19 5.38 -3.37 -4.97
N GLU A 20 6.37 -3.95 -5.64
CA GLU A 20 7.44 -4.73 -4.99
C GLU A 20 8.22 -3.91 -3.95
N ASN A 21 8.28 -2.57 -4.10
CA ASN A 21 8.94 -1.72 -3.12
C ASN A 21 8.18 -1.68 -1.78
N ALA A 22 6.85 -1.84 -1.79
CA ALA A 22 6.10 -2.04 -0.57
C ALA A 22 6.41 -3.40 0.07
N ALA A 23 6.49 -4.46 -0.75
CA ALA A 23 6.84 -5.79 -0.27
C ALA A 23 8.23 -5.83 0.37
N GLN A 24 9.24 -5.27 -0.29
CA GLN A 24 10.61 -5.16 0.22
C GLN A 24 10.66 -4.38 1.55
N THR A 25 9.91 -3.30 1.67
CA THR A 25 9.84 -2.52 2.92
C THR A 25 9.18 -3.33 4.05
N LEU A 26 8.12 -4.09 3.76
CA LEU A 26 7.49 -4.96 4.76
C LEU A 26 8.43 -6.11 5.18
N ASP A 27 9.18 -6.71 4.23
CA ASP A 27 10.21 -7.72 4.52
C ASP A 27 11.30 -7.17 5.43
N GLU A 28 11.81 -5.96 5.16
CA GLU A 28 12.81 -5.27 5.99
C GLU A 28 12.32 -5.04 7.42
N LEU A 29 11.03 -4.75 7.58
CA LEU A 29 10.39 -4.52 8.89
C LEU A 29 9.90 -5.81 9.56
N GLY A 30 10.03 -6.97 8.91
CA GLY A 30 9.59 -8.26 9.43
C GLY A 30 8.06 -8.42 9.51
N ILE A 31 7.31 -7.69 8.69
CA ILE A 31 5.84 -7.72 8.66
C ILE A 31 5.35 -8.72 7.62
N ALA A 32 4.51 -9.65 8.05
CA ALA A 32 3.92 -10.66 7.16
C ALA A 32 2.91 -10.03 6.19
N TYR A 33 3.05 -10.35 4.89
CA TYR A 33 2.14 -9.86 3.85
C TYR A 33 1.79 -10.95 2.83
N GLU A 34 0.75 -10.68 2.06
CA GLU A 34 0.45 -11.39 0.82
C GLU A 34 0.41 -10.39 -0.35
N ALA A 35 0.75 -10.83 -1.57
CA ALA A 35 0.65 -10.01 -2.78
C ALA A 35 -0.21 -10.70 -3.83
N LYS A 36 -1.20 -9.98 -4.39
CA LYS A 36 -2.15 -10.53 -5.37
C LYS A 36 -2.48 -9.54 -6.49
N VAL A 37 -2.64 -10.06 -7.69
CA VAL A 37 -3.23 -9.31 -8.80
C VAL A 37 -4.76 -9.40 -8.68
N VAL A 38 -5.38 -8.23 -8.48
CA VAL A 38 -6.81 -8.06 -8.30
C VAL A 38 -7.27 -6.90 -9.16
N SER A 39 -7.69 -7.17 -10.39
CA SER A 39 -8.11 -6.13 -11.31
C SER A 39 -9.56 -5.72 -11.06
N ALA A 40 -9.79 -4.45 -10.73
CA ALA A 40 -11.13 -3.93 -10.51
C ALA A 40 -12.04 -4.07 -11.74
N HIS A 41 -11.48 -3.87 -12.94
CA HIS A 41 -12.24 -3.87 -14.18
C HIS A 41 -12.32 -5.25 -14.85
N ARG A 42 -11.28 -6.09 -14.70
CA ARG A 42 -11.18 -7.38 -15.40
C ARG A 42 -11.52 -8.58 -14.53
N THR A 43 -11.42 -8.43 -13.20
CA THR A 43 -11.74 -9.47 -12.21
C THR A 43 -12.54 -8.90 -11.05
N PRO A 44 -13.74 -8.30 -11.31
CA PRO A 44 -14.53 -7.64 -10.27
C PRO A 44 -14.92 -8.61 -9.14
N ASP A 45 -15.31 -9.84 -9.44
CA ASP A 45 -15.67 -10.83 -8.42
C ASP A 45 -14.51 -11.17 -7.50
N ARG A 46 -13.28 -11.27 -8.04
CA ARG A 46 -12.06 -11.45 -7.23
C ARG A 46 -11.84 -10.28 -6.28
N LEU A 47 -12.09 -9.06 -6.74
CA LEU A 47 -12.02 -7.87 -5.88
C LEU A 47 -13.04 -7.93 -4.75
N TYR A 48 -14.29 -8.29 -5.06
CA TYR A 48 -15.34 -8.41 -4.06
C TYR A 48 -15.01 -9.47 -3.00
N GLU A 49 -14.59 -10.63 -3.43
CA GLU A 49 -14.17 -11.71 -2.53
C GLU A 49 -12.99 -11.28 -1.66
N TYR A 50 -11.96 -10.68 -2.27
CA TYR A 50 -10.76 -10.22 -1.57
C TYR A 50 -11.09 -9.19 -0.48
N ALA A 51 -11.80 -8.13 -0.85
CA ALA A 51 -12.11 -7.03 0.04
C ALA A 51 -13.05 -7.44 1.17
N LYS A 52 -14.12 -8.20 0.86
CA LYS A 52 -15.09 -8.66 1.86
C LYS A 52 -14.49 -9.64 2.87
N SER A 53 -13.59 -10.52 2.44
CA SER A 53 -12.94 -11.49 3.34
C SER A 53 -11.75 -10.93 4.11
N ALA A 54 -11.26 -9.74 3.78
CA ALA A 54 -10.02 -9.19 4.30
C ALA A 54 -9.97 -9.14 5.84
N ARG A 55 -11.03 -8.62 6.48
CA ARG A 55 -11.14 -8.55 7.93
C ARG A 55 -11.13 -9.94 8.58
N ASP A 56 -11.93 -10.87 8.06
CA ASP A 56 -12.08 -12.21 8.62
C ASP A 56 -10.80 -13.03 8.47
N ARG A 57 -9.98 -12.74 7.45
CA ARG A 57 -8.64 -13.29 7.25
C ARG A 57 -7.58 -12.66 8.16
N GLY A 58 -7.93 -11.61 8.91
CA GLY A 58 -7.05 -10.96 9.86
C GLY A 58 -6.18 -9.84 9.29
N LEU A 59 -6.40 -9.42 8.04
CA LEU A 59 -5.67 -8.29 7.46
C LEU A 59 -5.91 -7.00 8.26
N LYS A 60 -4.85 -6.28 8.55
CA LYS A 60 -4.85 -5.00 9.28
C LYS A 60 -4.81 -3.79 8.34
N ALA A 61 -4.25 -3.98 7.14
CA ALA A 61 -4.20 -2.97 6.09
C ALA A 61 -4.17 -3.62 4.70
N ILE A 62 -4.63 -2.89 3.68
CA ILE A 62 -4.52 -3.25 2.27
C ILE A 62 -3.79 -2.13 1.55
N ILE A 63 -2.63 -2.43 0.97
CA ILE A 63 -1.91 -1.52 0.07
C ILE A 63 -2.37 -1.83 -1.35
N ALA A 64 -3.03 -0.86 -1.99
CA ALA A 64 -3.66 -1.04 -3.30
C ALA A 64 -3.01 -0.13 -4.34
N GLY A 65 -2.30 -0.71 -5.31
CA GLY A 65 -1.67 -0.01 -6.41
C GLY A 65 -2.52 -0.04 -7.68
N ALA A 66 -2.69 1.10 -8.33
CA ALA A 66 -3.42 1.18 -9.59
C ALA A 66 -2.93 2.36 -10.44
N GLY A 67 -2.90 2.15 -11.76
CA GLY A 67 -2.58 3.18 -12.76
C GLY A 67 -3.77 3.54 -13.63
N GLY A 68 -3.66 4.64 -14.36
CA GLY A 68 -4.70 5.14 -15.24
C GLY A 68 -5.98 5.51 -14.47
N ALA A 69 -7.13 4.96 -14.92
CA ALA A 69 -8.38 5.00 -14.17
C ALA A 69 -8.27 4.09 -12.94
N ALA A 70 -7.62 4.59 -11.90
CA ALA A 70 -7.18 3.84 -10.73
C ALA A 70 -8.31 3.61 -9.73
N HIS A 71 -9.31 2.82 -10.11
CA HIS A 71 -10.52 2.58 -9.31
C HIS A 71 -10.32 1.54 -8.20
N LEU A 72 -9.29 0.69 -8.29
CA LEU A 72 -9.08 -0.43 -7.38
C LEU A 72 -9.05 -0.01 -5.88
N PRO A 73 -8.29 0.99 -5.45
CA PRO A 73 -8.24 1.37 -4.04
C PRO A 73 -9.60 1.83 -3.49
N GLY A 74 -10.30 2.68 -4.23
CA GLY A 74 -11.62 3.18 -3.83
C GLY A 74 -12.69 2.10 -3.81
N MET A 75 -12.68 1.20 -4.78
CA MET A 75 -13.60 0.05 -4.81
C MET A 75 -13.33 -0.92 -3.66
N ALA A 76 -12.06 -1.20 -3.36
CA ALA A 76 -11.71 -2.01 -2.19
C ALA A 76 -12.20 -1.37 -0.89
N ALA A 77 -11.93 -0.07 -0.70
CA ALA A 77 -12.35 0.67 0.48
C ALA A 77 -13.87 0.72 0.68
N ALA A 78 -14.64 0.68 -0.41
CA ALA A 78 -16.10 0.63 -0.34
C ALA A 78 -16.65 -0.71 0.17
N MET A 79 -15.85 -1.79 0.15
CA MET A 79 -16.28 -3.15 0.46
C MET A 79 -15.67 -3.74 1.74
N THR A 80 -14.73 -3.04 2.35
CA THR A 80 -14.09 -3.50 3.60
C THR A 80 -13.89 -2.33 4.56
N PRO A 81 -14.00 -2.57 5.88
CA PRO A 81 -13.58 -1.60 6.87
C PRO A 81 -12.07 -1.65 7.18
N VAL A 82 -11.33 -2.59 6.58
CA VAL A 82 -9.86 -2.63 6.69
C VAL A 82 -9.30 -1.39 6.00
N PRO A 83 -8.36 -0.65 6.63
CA PRO A 83 -7.74 0.52 6.03
C PRO A 83 -7.13 0.23 4.67
N VAL A 84 -7.47 1.05 3.66
CA VAL A 84 -6.93 0.96 2.31
C VAL A 84 -5.96 2.11 2.07
N LEU A 85 -4.76 1.75 1.63
CA LEU A 85 -3.61 2.61 1.38
C LEU A 85 -3.36 2.63 -0.13
N GLY A 86 -3.77 3.69 -0.79
CA GLY A 86 -3.74 3.80 -2.25
C GLY A 86 -2.40 4.32 -2.77
N VAL A 87 -1.84 3.61 -3.72
CA VAL A 87 -0.59 3.96 -4.41
C VAL A 87 -0.88 4.23 -5.88
N PRO A 88 -0.78 5.49 -6.34
CA PRO A 88 -0.89 5.81 -7.76
C PRO A 88 0.31 5.24 -8.52
N VAL A 89 0.05 4.51 -9.62
CA VAL A 89 1.08 3.95 -10.49
C VAL A 89 1.15 4.77 -11.77
N ASP A 90 2.35 5.15 -12.19
CA ASP A 90 2.65 5.93 -13.38
C ASP A 90 2.63 5.08 -14.67
N ALA A 91 1.47 4.54 -15.01
CA ALA A 91 1.29 3.57 -16.09
C ALA A 91 0.84 4.18 -17.44
N THR A 92 0.63 5.51 -17.50
CA THR A 92 0.08 6.18 -18.69
C THR A 92 0.93 7.39 -19.12
N VAL A 93 0.55 8.01 -20.24
CA VAL A 93 1.15 9.26 -20.74
C VAL A 93 1.00 10.44 -19.74
N LEU A 94 0.07 10.34 -18.79
CA LEU A 94 -0.14 11.35 -17.75
C LEU A 94 0.75 11.12 -16.50
N GLN A 95 1.68 10.16 -16.57
CA GLN A 95 2.73 9.95 -15.56
C GLN A 95 2.20 9.85 -14.11
N GLY A 96 1.05 9.20 -13.94
CA GLY A 96 0.45 8.95 -12.63
C GLY A 96 -0.46 10.06 -12.09
N VAL A 97 -0.55 11.23 -12.74
CA VAL A 97 -1.48 12.30 -12.32
C VAL A 97 -2.93 11.84 -12.42
N ASP A 98 -3.27 11.10 -13.47
CA ASP A 98 -4.57 10.46 -13.67
C ASP A 98 -4.89 9.46 -12.54
N ALA A 99 -3.95 8.61 -12.19
CA ALA A 99 -4.09 7.66 -11.09
C ALA A 99 -4.24 8.37 -9.73
N LEU A 100 -3.41 9.37 -9.46
CA LEU A 100 -3.48 10.17 -8.24
C LEU A 100 -4.86 10.83 -8.10
N MET A 101 -5.34 11.49 -9.14
CA MET A 101 -6.65 12.15 -9.11
C MET A 101 -7.81 11.14 -8.97
N SER A 102 -7.69 9.97 -9.57
CA SER A 102 -8.69 8.89 -9.43
C SER A 102 -8.76 8.34 -8.01
N ILE A 103 -7.64 8.30 -7.27
CA ILE A 103 -7.56 7.70 -5.93
C ILE A 103 -7.90 8.72 -4.85
N VAL A 104 -7.40 9.96 -4.95
CA VAL A 104 -7.44 10.93 -3.84
C VAL A 104 -8.84 11.53 -3.61
N GLN A 105 -9.65 11.69 -4.66
CA GLN A 105 -10.96 12.36 -4.59
C GLN A 105 -12.09 11.42 -4.17
N MET A 106 -11.92 10.74 -3.05
CA MET A 106 -12.94 9.85 -2.49
C MET A 106 -14.13 10.61 -1.91
N PRO A 107 -15.36 10.08 -2.04
CA PRO A 107 -16.54 10.68 -1.43
C PRO A 107 -16.49 10.59 0.10
N LYS A 108 -17.15 11.52 0.77
CA LYS A 108 -17.33 11.50 2.23
C LYS A 108 -17.90 10.14 2.68
N GLY A 109 -17.22 9.50 3.62
CA GLY A 109 -17.63 8.24 4.22
C GLY A 109 -16.88 7.00 3.72
N VAL A 110 -16.12 7.11 2.62
CA VAL A 110 -15.29 6.02 2.08
C VAL A 110 -13.84 6.50 1.93
N PRO A 111 -13.03 6.45 2.98
CA PRO A 111 -11.67 6.98 2.94
C PRO A 111 -10.68 6.02 2.26
N VAL A 112 -9.73 6.59 1.51
CA VAL A 112 -8.50 5.93 1.07
C VAL A 112 -7.33 6.83 1.46
N ALA A 113 -6.36 6.31 2.21
CA ALA A 113 -5.11 7.01 2.44
C ALA A 113 -4.30 6.99 1.15
N THR A 114 -4.03 8.17 0.57
CA THR A 114 -3.39 8.29 -0.74
C THR A 114 -1.93 8.71 -0.60
N PHE A 115 -1.04 7.97 -1.25
CA PHE A 115 0.41 8.16 -1.16
C PHE A 115 0.97 8.77 -2.45
N ALA A 116 2.29 9.01 -2.45
CA ALA A 116 2.98 9.56 -3.61
C ALA A 116 2.88 8.62 -4.83
N VAL A 117 3.06 9.18 -6.01
CA VAL A 117 3.09 8.43 -7.28
C VAL A 117 4.33 7.53 -7.35
N GLY A 118 4.15 6.29 -7.73
CA GLY A 118 5.23 5.35 -8.01
C GLY A 118 5.90 4.74 -6.78
N LYS A 119 7.17 4.39 -6.91
CA LYS A 119 7.96 3.68 -5.88
C LYS A 119 7.96 4.37 -4.50
N PRO A 120 8.15 5.71 -4.40
CA PRO A 120 8.10 6.37 -3.09
C PRO A 120 6.75 6.19 -2.39
N GLY A 121 5.65 6.18 -3.15
CA GLY A 121 4.32 5.93 -2.62
C GLY A 121 4.16 4.52 -2.07
N ALA A 122 4.69 3.52 -2.77
CA ALA A 122 4.66 2.13 -2.33
C ALA A 122 5.44 1.94 -1.01
N VAL A 123 6.65 2.49 -0.91
CA VAL A 123 7.46 2.48 0.32
C VAL A 123 6.71 3.17 1.46
N ASN A 124 6.20 4.37 1.23
CA ASN A 124 5.49 5.14 2.26
C ASN A 124 4.18 4.47 2.71
N ALA A 125 3.47 3.80 1.82
CA ALA A 125 2.29 3.01 2.18
C ALA A 125 2.66 1.84 3.11
N ALA A 126 3.76 1.14 2.86
CA ALA A 126 4.27 0.08 3.73
C ALA A 126 4.70 0.63 5.10
N LEU A 127 5.43 1.75 5.13
CA LEU A 127 5.82 2.41 6.38
C LEU A 127 4.61 2.92 7.17
N PHE A 128 3.56 3.38 6.49
CA PHE A 128 2.33 3.80 7.15
C PHE A 128 1.57 2.60 7.73
N ALA A 129 1.49 1.47 7.00
CA ALA A 129 0.95 0.22 7.53
C ALA A 129 1.73 -0.23 8.77
N ALA A 130 3.06 -0.18 8.72
CA ALA A 130 3.92 -0.49 9.86
C ALA A 130 3.64 0.44 11.06
N ALA A 131 3.46 1.74 10.82
CA ALA A 131 3.14 2.70 11.89
C ALA A 131 1.77 2.42 12.54
N MET A 132 0.79 1.94 11.77
CA MET A 132 -0.50 1.51 12.32
C MET A 132 -0.33 0.27 13.20
N LEU A 133 0.40 -0.74 12.74
CA LEU A 133 0.68 -1.97 13.49
C LEU A 133 1.50 -1.71 14.75
N ALA A 134 2.46 -0.78 14.70
CA ALA A 134 3.34 -0.41 15.80
C ALA A 134 2.59 0.17 17.03
N ASN A 135 1.32 0.53 16.90
CA ASN A 135 0.52 0.95 18.06
C ASN A 135 0.32 -0.20 19.06
N ASP A 136 0.17 -1.43 18.55
CA ASP A 136 -0.17 -2.60 19.36
C ASP A 136 0.95 -3.67 19.35
N ASP A 137 1.89 -3.62 18.40
CA ASP A 137 3.00 -4.56 18.27
C ASP A 137 4.36 -3.92 18.57
N VAL A 138 4.98 -4.37 19.65
CA VAL A 138 6.27 -3.86 20.15
C VAL A 138 7.43 -4.19 19.19
N ALA A 139 7.38 -5.34 18.52
CA ALA A 139 8.43 -5.75 17.58
C ALA A 139 8.40 -4.85 16.33
N THR A 140 7.23 -4.62 15.75
CA THR A 140 7.05 -3.70 14.62
C THR A 140 7.44 -2.27 15.00
N ARG A 141 7.11 -1.83 16.22
CA ARG A 141 7.53 -0.51 16.72
C ARG A 141 9.04 -0.37 16.73
N ALA A 142 9.74 -1.34 17.30
CA ALA A 142 11.21 -1.32 17.37
C ALA A 142 11.85 -1.33 15.96
N ALA A 143 11.32 -2.14 15.03
CA ALA A 143 11.79 -2.20 13.66
C ALA A 143 11.60 -0.85 12.94
N LEU A 144 10.43 -0.22 13.09
CA LEU A 144 10.13 1.08 12.50
C LEU A 144 11.04 2.19 13.08
N ASP A 145 11.27 2.20 14.39
CA ASP A 145 12.16 3.17 15.04
C ASP A 145 13.60 3.01 14.53
N ASN A 146 14.07 1.77 14.39
CA ASN A 146 15.40 1.49 13.83
C ASN A 146 15.51 1.96 12.37
N TYR A 147 14.49 1.69 11.54
CA TYR A 147 14.43 2.18 10.16
C TYR A 147 14.55 3.71 10.09
N ARG A 148 13.77 4.43 10.89
CA ARG A 148 13.77 5.90 10.94
C ARG A 148 15.10 6.46 11.43
N ASN A 149 15.70 5.84 12.44
CA ASN A 149 17.02 6.22 12.96
C ASN A 149 18.13 6.02 11.91
N ALA A 150 18.12 4.89 11.21
CA ALA A 150 19.07 4.62 10.13
C ALA A 150 18.92 5.62 8.98
N GLN A 151 17.68 5.95 8.59
CA GLN A 151 17.41 6.96 7.58
C GLN A 151 17.95 8.34 8.00
N SER A 152 17.69 8.77 9.23
CA SER A 152 18.16 10.06 9.73
C SER A 152 19.69 10.13 9.82
N SER A 153 20.31 9.05 10.27
CA SER A 153 21.79 8.97 10.39
C SER A 153 22.49 8.89 9.02
N GLY A 154 21.77 8.42 8.00
CA GLY A 154 22.30 8.32 6.63
C GLY A 154 22.27 9.63 5.84
N VAL A 155 21.63 10.69 6.37
CA VAL A 155 21.61 12.00 5.70
C VAL A 155 22.90 12.75 6.01
N PRO A 156 23.74 13.06 4.99
CA PRO A 156 24.97 13.78 5.22
C PRO A 156 24.68 15.23 5.64
N VAL A 157 25.48 15.75 6.57
CA VAL A 157 25.41 17.16 6.98
C VAL A 157 26.05 18.06 5.91
N ASN A 158 27.06 17.56 5.25
CA ASN A 158 27.80 18.28 4.22
C ASN A 158 27.44 17.70 2.85
N PRO A 159 27.07 18.52 1.85
CA PRO A 159 26.64 18.04 0.54
C PRO A 159 27.78 17.39 -0.29
N PHE A 160 29.00 17.43 0.20
CA PHE A 160 30.20 16.87 -0.45
C PHE A 160 30.71 15.56 0.20
N ASP A 161 30.00 15.08 1.24
CA ASP A 161 30.33 13.80 1.91
C ASP A 161 29.76 12.59 1.16
#